data_4c86c675b440974cba6923a423acddf2
#
_entry.id   4c86c675b440974cba6923a423acddf2
#
_cell.length_a   1.000
_cell.length_b   1.000
_cell.length_c   1.000
_cell.angle_alpha   90.00
_cell.angle_beta   90.00
_cell.angle_gamma   90.00
#
_symmetry.space_group_name_H-M   'P 1'
#
loop_
_entity.id
_entity.type
_entity.pdbx_description
1 polymer ?
#
loop_
_entity_poly.entity_id
_entity_poly.type
_entity_poly.pdbx_seq_one_letter_code
_entity_poly.pdbx_strand_id
1 'polypeptide(L)'
;MAHDMDRLLEMSEEIWENSIIPSLSEFIGIKALSPLFEPEWEDLGELEDVIELFCNWIDMQGISGLSYSVHRIEGRSPVLLVTVEGTGKGEVIFYSHLDKQPSKPELWSDGLGPLDAVRRGEWLFGRGSIDDGYGGYLCLASLKLLQESGIPHPKCSFLIETCEESGSFDLPPYLESLKDELGDPDMIVVMDSGGPDYDHIWITESLRGLVSGTLSIKVSHEGIHSGTSGG
;
A
#
# COMPACT_ATOMS: atom_id res chain seq x y z
N MET A 1 -12.04 -28.53 15.01
CA MET A 1 -10.80 -29.23 14.64
C MET A 1 -9.66 -28.28 15.00
N ALA A 2 -8.67 -28.76 15.73
CA ALA A 2 -7.43 -27.96 15.91
C ALA A 2 -6.77 -27.88 14.52
N HIS A 3 -6.61 -26.67 14.00
CA HIS A 3 -5.87 -26.46 12.77
C HIS A 3 -4.41 -26.78 13.05
N ASP A 4 -3.74 -27.45 12.13
CA ASP A 4 -2.32 -27.75 12.22
C ASP A 4 -1.55 -26.44 12.04
N MET A 5 -1.16 -25.80 13.14
CA MET A 5 -0.50 -24.50 13.14
C MET A 5 0.89 -24.59 12.49
N ASP A 6 1.59 -25.72 12.65
CA ASP A 6 2.91 -25.90 12.06
C ASP A 6 2.80 -25.91 10.52
N ARG A 7 1.76 -26.57 10.01
CA ARG A 7 1.48 -26.57 8.57
C ARG A 7 1.14 -25.17 8.05
N LEU A 8 0.33 -24.38 8.79
CA LEU A 8 0.01 -23.01 8.40
C LEU A 8 1.24 -22.12 8.34
N LEU A 9 2.16 -22.29 9.29
CA LEU A 9 3.43 -21.56 9.29
C LEU A 9 4.30 -21.94 8.10
N GLU A 10 4.46 -23.24 7.81
CA GLU A 10 5.21 -23.71 6.64
C GLU A 10 4.62 -23.14 5.34
N MET A 11 3.30 -23.18 5.17
CA MET A 11 2.63 -22.63 3.99
C MET A 11 2.80 -21.10 3.89
N SER A 12 2.76 -20.38 5.02
CA SER A 12 2.97 -18.93 5.03
C SER A 12 4.39 -18.56 4.62
N GLU A 13 5.39 -19.29 5.11
CA GLU A 13 6.79 -19.12 4.72
C GLU A 13 7.00 -19.41 3.25
N GLU A 14 6.39 -20.49 2.72
CA GLU A 14 6.48 -20.84 1.31
C GLU A 14 5.88 -19.75 0.40
N ILE A 15 4.70 -19.24 0.71
CA ILE A 15 4.07 -18.17 -0.06
C ILE A 15 4.91 -16.88 0.02
N TRP A 16 5.41 -16.55 1.20
CA TRP A 16 6.24 -15.38 1.42
C TRP A 16 7.52 -15.43 0.59
N GLU A 17 8.28 -16.50 0.72
CA GLU A 17 9.59 -16.64 0.08
C GLU A 17 9.50 -16.83 -1.45
N ASN A 18 8.55 -17.63 -1.92
CA ASN A 18 8.51 -18.05 -3.32
C ASN A 18 7.54 -17.24 -4.19
N SER A 19 6.67 -16.43 -3.58
CA SER A 19 5.65 -15.66 -4.31
C SER A 19 5.68 -14.18 -3.97
N ILE A 20 5.61 -13.81 -2.68
CA ILE A 20 5.53 -12.41 -2.28
C ILE A 20 6.87 -11.70 -2.46
N ILE A 21 7.95 -12.22 -1.91
CA ILE A 21 9.28 -11.57 -1.97
C ILE A 21 9.73 -11.28 -3.41
N PRO A 22 9.57 -12.20 -4.39
CA PRO A 22 9.89 -11.89 -5.79
C PRO A 22 9.09 -10.71 -6.34
N SER A 23 7.75 -10.73 -6.20
CA SER A 23 6.88 -9.66 -6.71
C SER A 23 7.11 -8.32 -5.98
N LEU A 24 7.25 -8.36 -4.66
CA LEU A 24 7.58 -7.18 -3.86
C LEU A 24 8.95 -6.60 -4.22
N SER A 25 9.92 -7.44 -4.62
CA SER A 25 11.21 -6.97 -5.10
C SER A 25 11.10 -6.25 -6.45
N GLU A 26 10.25 -6.74 -7.36
CA GLU A 26 9.94 -6.04 -8.61
C GLU A 26 9.23 -4.71 -8.34
N PHE A 27 8.25 -4.70 -7.43
CA PHE A 27 7.57 -3.50 -6.98
C PHE A 27 8.55 -2.43 -6.45
N ILE A 28 9.53 -2.82 -5.62
CA ILE A 28 10.57 -1.90 -5.12
C ILE A 28 11.30 -1.24 -6.29
N GLY A 29 11.58 -1.97 -7.37
CA GLY A 29 12.27 -1.48 -8.55
C GLY A 29 11.51 -0.42 -9.37
N ILE A 30 10.19 -0.34 -9.23
CA ILE A 30 9.36 0.69 -9.88
C ILE A 30 9.34 1.92 -8.99
N LYS A 31 9.65 3.10 -9.53
CA LYS A 31 9.73 4.35 -8.75
C LYS A 31 8.38 4.77 -8.17
N ALA A 32 7.31 4.71 -8.96
CA ALA A 32 5.89 4.92 -8.62
C ALA A 32 5.65 6.03 -7.57
N LEU A 33 6.21 7.23 -7.81
CA LEU A 33 5.99 8.35 -6.92
C LEU A 33 4.55 8.80 -6.93
N SER A 34 4.06 9.16 -5.75
CA SER A 34 2.74 9.75 -5.56
C SER A 34 2.55 11.04 -6.36
N PRO A 35 1.34 11.33 -6.86
CA PRO A 35 1.07 12.44 -7.79
C PRO A 35 1.56 13.82 -7.35
N LEU A 36 1.56 14.12 -6.05
CA LEU A 36 2.07 15.40 -5.54
C LEU A 36 3.58 15.56 -5.79
N PHE A 37 4.31 14.46 -5.84
CA PHE A 37 5.77 14.44 -5.98
C PHE A 37 6.23 14.22 -7.41
N GLU A 38 5.34 13.74 -8.29
CA GLU A 38 5.61 13.50 -9.71
C GLU A 38 4.44 14.02 -10.56
N PRO A 39 4.47 15.31 -10.93
CA PRO A 39 3.37 15.89 -11.73
C PRO A 39 3.14 15.23 -13.10
N GLU A 40 4.15 14.55 -13.64
CA GLU A 40 4.08 13.82 -14.92
C GLU A 40 3.72 12.34 -14.72
N TRP A 41 3.20 11.94 -13.56
CA TRP A 41 2.89 10.56 -13.19
C TRP A 41 2.02 9.83 -14.23
N GLU A 42 1.06 10.53 -14.85
CA GLU A 42 0.16 9.95 -15.86
C GLU A 42 0.94 9.57 -17.14
N ASP A 43 1.83 10.46 -17.61
CA ASP A 43 2.66 10.22 -18.78
C ASP A 43 3.74 9.15 -18.53
N LEU A 44 4.25 9.05 -17.32
CA LEU A 44 5.26 8.06 -16.92
C LEU A 44 4.67 6.66 -16.78
N GLY A 45 3.41 6.54 -16.37
CA GLY A 45 2.70 5.26 -16.25
C GLY A 45 3.12 4.37 -15.08
N GLU A 46 4.06 4.79 -14.23
CA GLU A 46 4.61 3.97 -13.15
C GLU A 46 3.56 3.53 -12.10
N LEU A 47 2.48 4.33 -11.90
CA LEU A 47 1.36 3.95 -11.03
C LEU A 47 0.49 2.86 -11.64
N GLU A 48 0.36 2.83 -12.97
CA GLU A 48 -0.28 1.72 -13.68
C GLU A 48 0.60 0.46 -13.64
N ASP A 49 1.92 0.61 -13.80
CA ASP A 49 2.86 -0.51 -13.77
C ASP A 49 2.80 -1.27 -12.42
N VAL A 50 2.71 -0.55 -11.30
CA VAL A 50 2.60 -1.21 -9.98
C VAL A 50 1.26 -1.91 -9.79
N ILE A 51 0.18 -1.36 -10.32
CA ILE A 51 -1.15 -2.02 -10.33
C ILE A 51 -1.10 -3.27 -11.20
N GLU A 52 -0.54 -3.18 -12.41
CA GLU A 52 -0.42 -4.33 -13.32
C GLU A 52 0.43 -5.44 -12.70
N LEU A 53 1.56 -5.08 -12.08
CA LEU A 53 2.41 -6.03 -11.37
C LEU A 53 1.62 -6.76 -10.27
N PHE A 54 0.86 -6.03 -9.46
CA PHE A 54 0.07 -6.62 -8.40
C PHE A 54 -1.09 -7.48 -8.93
N CYS A 55 -1.79 -7.04 -9.99
CA CYS A 55 -2.83 -7.84 -10.66
C CYS A 55 -2.25 -9.14 -11.24
N ASN A 56 -1.08 -9.09 -11.89
CA ASN A 56 -0.41 -10.28 -12.40
C ASN A 56 -0.05 -11.26 -11.28
N TRP A 57 0.36 -10.75 -10.12
CA TRP A 57 0.59 -11.60 -8.94
C TRP A 57 -0.71 -12.22 -8.43
N ILE A 58 -1.81 -11.46 -8.33
CA ILE A 58 -3.13 -11.96 -7.93
C ILE A 58 -3.58 -13.13 -8.81
N ASP A 59 -3.47 -13.00 -10.12
CA ASP A 59 -3.90 -14.02 -11.10
C ASP A 59 -3.20 -15.37 -10.89
N MET A 60 -1.99 -15.36 -10.35
CA MET A 60 -1.23 -16.56 -10.07
C MET A 60 -1.60 -17.24 -8.74
N GLN A 61 -2.36 -16.57 -7.86
CA GLN A 61 -2.60 -17.12 -6.52
C GLN A 61 -3.69 -18.21 -6.46
N GLY A 62 -4.63 -18.22 -7.40
CA GLY A 62 -5.70 -19.22 -7.42
C GLY A 62 -6.67 -19.10 -6.23
N ILE A 63 -6.87 -17.90 -5.70
CA ILE A 63 -7.81 -17.62 -4.59
C ILE A 63 -9.24 -17.80 -5.09
N SER A 64 -10.01 -18.65 -4.44
CA SER A 64 -11.39 -18.92 -4.83
C SER A 64 -12.30 -17.73 -4.56
N GLY A 65 -13.20 -17.42 -5.52
CA GLY A 65 -14.15 -16.32 -5.36
C GLY A 65 -13.53 -14.94 -5.46
N LEU A 66 -12.28 -14.84 -5.96
CA LEU A 66 -11.61 -13.57 -6.19
C LEU A 66 -12.04 -12.97 -7.53
N SER A 67 -12.30 -11.69 -7.52
CA SER A 67 -12.44 -10.82 -8.69
C SER A 67 -11.81 -9.47 -8.41
N TYR A 68 -11.38 -8.76 -9.45
CA TYR A 68 -10.85 -7.41 -9.28
C TYR A 68 -11.20 -6.50 -10.46
N SER A 69 -11.13 -5.20 -10.21
CA SER A 69 -11.32 -4.16 -11.22
C SER A 69 -10.43 -2.96 -10.93
N VAL A 70 -9.83 -2.40 -11.98
CA VAL A 70 -9.05 -1.16 -11.90
C VAL A 70 -9.95 0.01 -12.32
N HIS A 71 -10.14 0.94 -11.42
CA HIS A 71 -10.99 2.11 -11.62
C HIS A 71 -10.13 3.32 -11.96
N ARG A 72 -10.58 4.08 -12.97
CA ARG A 72 -9.89 5.27 -13.46
C ARG A 72 -10.88 6.41 -13.63
N ILE A 73 -10.56 7.55 -13.04
CA ILE A 73 -11.24 8.83 -13.23
C ILE A 73 -10.23 9.76 -13.92
N GLU A 74 -10.63 10.42 -14.99
CA GLU A 74 -9.76 11.31 -15.77
C GLU A 74 -9.06 12.34 -14.87
N GLY A 75 -7.74 12.45 -15.00
CA GLY A 75 -6.89 13.34 -14.20
C GLY A 75 -6.70 12.91 -12.75
N ARG A 76 -6.99 11.65 -12.40
CA ARG A 76 -6.77 11.07 -11.08
C ARG A 76 -6.00 9.76 -11.16
N SER A 77 -5.19 9.53 -10.18
CA SER A 77 -4.45 8.28 -10.03
C SER A 77 -5.39 7.07 -9.90
N PRO A 78 -5.03 5.90 -10.45
CA PRO A 78 -5.91 4.75 -10.48
C PRO A 78 -6.11 4.12 -9.10
N VAL A 79 -7.25 3.43 -8.94
CA VAL A 79 -7.60 2.65 -7.76
C VAL A 79 -7.93 1.21 -8.16
N LEU A 80 -7.38 0.24 -7.46
CA LEU A 80 -7.70 -1.17 -7.62
C LEU A 80 -8.67 -1.61 -6.52
N LEU A 81 -9.79 -2.21 -6.91
CA LEU A 81 -10.69 -2.89 -6.00
C LEU A 81 -10.61 -4.39 -6.25
N VAL A 82 -10.24 -5.15 -5.23
CA VAL A 82 -10.26 -6.63 -5.24
C VAL A 82 -11.34 -7.09 -4.29
N THR A 83 -12.14 -8.05 -4.70
CA THR A 83 -13.16 -8.70 -3.85
C THR A 83 -12.91 -10.19 -3.79
N VAL A 84 -12.97 -10.76 -2.59
CA VAL A 84 -12.88 -12.20 -2.34
C VAL A 84 -14.15 -12.63 -1.61
N GLU A 85 -14.97 -13.41 -2.29
CA GLU A 85 -16.19 -13.99 -1.67
C GLU A 85 -15.81 -14.96 -0.57
N GLY A 86 -16.52 -14.87 0.55
CA GLY A 86 -16.34 -15.72 1.71
C GLY A 86 -17.59 -16.49 2.11
N THR A 87 -17.42 -17.51 2.93
CA THR A 87 -18.52 -18.33 3.48
C THR A 87 -18.83 -17.99 4.95
N GLY A 88 -18.00 -17.16 5.57
CA GLY A 88 -18.21 -16.61 6.91
C GLY A 88 -19.23 -15.48 6.91
N LYS A 89 -19.55 -14.99 8.11
CA LYS A 89 -20.45 -13.85 8.27
C LYS A 89 -19.67 -12.55 8.30
N GLY A 90 -20.31 -11.48 7.86
CA GLY A 90 -19.75 -10.15 7.89
C GLY A 90 -18.98 -9.77 6.63
N GLU A 91 -18.53 -8.54 6.59
CA GLU A 91 -17.73 -7.95 5.51
C GLU A 91 -16.54 -7.20 6.10
N VAL A 92 -15.36 -7.36 5.48
CA VAL A 92 -14.12 -6.70 5.90
C VAL A 92 -13.54 -5.95 4.70
N ILE A 93 -13.14 -4.71 4.92
CA ILE A 93 -12.32 -3.96 3.95
C ILE A 93 -10.89 -3.93 4.45
N PHE A 94 -9.96 -4.31 3.58
CA PHE A 94 -8.53 -4.07 3.74
C PHE A 94 -8.16 -2.85 2.89
N TYR A 95 -7.38 -1.96 3.47
CA TYR A 95 -6.86 -0.78 2.79
C TYR A 95 -5.34 -0.86 2.70
N SER A 96 -4.82 -0.47 1.55
CA SER A 96 -3.39 -0.44 1.23
C SER A 96 -3.13 0.57 0.12
N HIS A 97 -1.87 0.95 -0.11
CA HIS A 97 -1.49 1.80 -1.23
C HIS A 97 -0.23 1.30 -1.96
N LEU A 98 -0.07 1.71 -3.21
CA LEU A 98 1.06 1.30 -4.05
C LEU A 98 1.94 2.48 -4.53
N ASP A 99 1.55 3.71 -4.27
CA ASP A 99 2.41 4.87 -4.52
C ASP A 99 3.45 5.04 -3.42
N LYS A 100 4.46 5.85 -3.69
CA LYS A 100 5.64 5.96 -2.83
C LYS A 100 6.03 7.40 -2.57
N GLN A 101 6.63 7.63 -1.40
CA GLN A 101 7.36 8.85 -1.07
C GLN A 101 8.66 8.98 -1.87
N PRO A 102 9.07 10.21 -2.22
CA PRO A 102 10.41 10.47 -2.72
C PRO A 102 11.47 10.00 -1.72
N SER A 103 12.55 9.52 -2.24
CA SER A 103 13.69 9.12 -1.44
C SER A 103 14.97 9.80 -1.94
N LYS A 104 15.91 10.02 -1.04
CA LYS A 104 17.24 10.57 -1.33
C LYS A 104 18.25 9.43 -1.36
N PRO A 105 18.68 8.97 -2.53
CA PRO A 105 19.62 7.82 -2.63
C PRO A 105 20.90 7.99 -1.80
N GLU A 106 21.39 9.23 -1.67
CA GLU A 106 22.57 9.56 -0.90
C GLU A 106 22.43 9.38 0.62
N LEU A 107 21.23 9.18 1.12
CA LEU A 107 20.96 8.91 2.55
C LEU A 107 20.85 7.42 2.87
N TRP A 108 20.92 6.56 1.86
CA TRP A 108 20.90 5.11 2.07
C TRP A 108 22.30 4.62 2.45
N SER A 109 22.35 3.57 3.28
CA SER A 109 23.62 2.96 3.68
C SER A 109 24.30 2.27 2.49
N ASP A 110 25.60 2.08 2.59
CA ASP A 110 26.42 1.45 1.52
C ASP A 110 25.82 0.12 1.04
N GLY A 111 25.63 0.01 -0.26
CA GLY A 111 25.05 -1.17 -0.92
C GLY A 111 23.54 -1.34 -0.70
N LEU A 112 22.85 -0.28 -0.31
CA LEU A 112 21.39 -0.17 -0.31
C LEU A 112 20.98 1.02 -1.17
N GLY A 113 19.74 0.96 -1.69
CA GLY A 113 19.15 2.04 -2.48
C GLY A 113 17.63 1.98 -2.45
N PRO A 114 16.97 3.07 -2.85
CA PRO A 114 15.50 3.12 -2.80
C PRO A 114 14.83 2.17 -3.80
N LEU A 115 15.45 1.96 -4.96
CA LEU A 115 14.90 1.13 -6.03
C LEU A 115 15.61 -0.23 -6.16
N ASP A 116 16.51 -0.52 -5.25
CA ASP A 116 17.23 -1.79 -5.20
C ASP A 116 16.65 -2.68 -4.09
N ALA A 117 15.95 -3.73 -4.47
CA ALA A 117 15.49 -4.72 -3.51
C ALA A 117 16.68 -5.54 -2.99
N VAL A 118 17.18 -5.20 -1.83
CA VAL A 118 18.34 -5.87 -1.23
C VAL A 118 17.91 -6.68 -0.02
N ARG A 119 18.19 -7.99 -0.06
CA ARG A 119 17.95 -8.88 1.08
C ARG A 119 19.25 -9.10 1.86
N ARG A 120 19.20 -8.90 3.19
CA ARG A 120 20.28 -9.19 4.13
C ARG A 120 19.73 -10.02 5.29
N GLY A 121 19.89 -11.33 5.23
CA GLY A 121 19.26 -12.26 6.18
C GLY A 121 17.74 -12.20 6.05
N GLU A 122 17.05 -11.90 7.14
CA GLU A 122 15.59 -11.80 7.20
C GLU A 122 15.04 -10.41 6.78
N TRP A 123 15.92 -9.46 6.46
CA TRP A 123 15.55 -8.09 6.11
C TRP A 123 15.52 -7.87 4.61
N LEU A 124 14.42 -7.30 4.12
CA LEU A 124 14.29 -6.78 2.75
C LEU A 124 14.32 -5.25 2.80
N PHE A 125 15.28 -4.66 2.10
CA PHE A 125 15.45 -3.20 2.01
C PHE A 125 15.02 -2.70 0.64
N GLY A 126 14.35 -1.55 0.63
CA GLY A 126 13.90 -0.83 -0.56
C GLY A 126 12.74 0.11 -0.24
N ARG A 127 12.55 1.18 -0.99
CA ARG A 127 11.42 2.10 -0.80
C ARG A 127 10.11 1.38 -1.13
N GLY A 128 9.12 1.48 -0.23
CA GLY A 128 7.81 0.86 -0.40
C GLY A 128 7.75 -0.60 0.08
N SER A 129 8.84 -1.19 0.60
CA SER A 129 8.81 -2.57 1.08
C SER A 129 7.86 -2.79 2.26
N ILE A 130 7.74 -1.80 3.16
CA ILE A 130 6.87 -1.83 4.34
C ILE A 130 5.80 -0.73 4.31
N ASP A 131 6.00 0.32 3.56
CA ASP A 131 5.14 1.47 3.42
C ASP A 131 4.80 1.65 1.93
N ASP A 132 3.64 1.10 1.44
CA ASP A 132 2.78 0.04 2.04
C ASP A 132 2.71 -1.18 1.09
N GLY A 133 3.76 -1.37 0.25
CA GLY A 133 3.77 -2.39 -0.80
C GLY A 133 3.45 -3.81 -0.32
N TYR A 134 3.78 -4.17 0.92
CA TYR A 134 3.55 -5.52 1.45
C TYR A 134 2.08 -5.79 1.83
N GLY A 135 1.30 -4.73 2.18
CA GLY A 135 0.00 -4.87 2.82
C GLY A 135 -1.00 -5.69 2.00
N GLY A 136 -1.17 -5.35 0.73
CA GLY A 136 -2.06 -6.08 -0.17
C GLY A 136 -1.67 -7.56 -0.33
N TYR A 137 -0.36 -7.85 -0.50
CA TYR A 137 0.15 -9.22 -0.61
C TYR A 137 -0.13 -10.04 0.65
N LEU A 138 0.18 -9.48 1.83
CA LEU A 138 -0.01 -10.17 3.11
C LEU A 138 -1.46 -10.53 3.35
N CYS A 139 -2.38 -9.59 3.11
CA CYS A 139 -3.80 -9.80 3.34
C CYS A 139 -4.38 -10.86 2.40
N LEU A 140 -4.05 -10.81 1.10
CA LEU A 140 -4.52 -11.82 0.13
C LEU A 140 -3.92 -13.20 0.40
N ALA A 141 -2.62 -13.27 0.74
CA ALA A 141 -1.99 -14.53 1.15
C ALA A 141 -2.66 -15.13 2.39
N SER A 142 -3.05 -14.30 3.35
CA SER A 142 -3.79 -14.76 4.53
C SER A 142 -5.14 -15.39 4.16
N LEU A 143 -5.88 -14.81 3.23
CA LEU A 143 -7.14 -15.40 2.76
C LEU A 143 -6.91 -16.73 2.01
N LYS A 144 -5.86 -16.80 1.18
CA LYS A 144 -5.45 -18.05 0.52
C LYS A 144 -5.18 -19.14 1.55
N LEU A 145 -4.39 -18.85 2.58
CA LEU A 145 -4.07 -19.80 3.65
C LEU A 145 -5.34 -20.27 4.39
N LEU A 146 -6.28 -19.37 4.69
CA LEU A 146 -7.57 -19.73 5.30
C LEU A 146 -8.35 -20.68 4.39
N GLN A 147 -8.46 -20.39 3.09
CA GLN A 147 -9.17 -21.22 2.13
C GLN A 147 -8.54 -22.61 1.99
N GLU A 148 -7.22 -22.70 1.82
CA GLU A 148 -6.49 -23.96 1.71
C GLU A 148 -6.55 -24.81 2.98
N SER A 149 -6.78 -24.17 4.14
CA SER A 149 -6.97 -24.82 5.42
C SER A 149 -8.43 -25.12 5.75
N GLY A 150 -9.37 -24.80 4.84
CA GLY A 150 -10.80 -25.00 5.05
C GLY A 150 -11.38 -24.13 6.18
N ILE A 151 -10.75 -23.01 6.48
CA ILE A 151 -11.20 -22.05 7.49
C ILE A 151 -12.10 -21.02 6.82
N PRO A 152 -13.37 -20.87 7.26
CA PRO A 152 -14.25 -19.85 6.71
C PRO A 152 -13.75 -18.44 6.97
N HIS A 153 -13.82 -17.56 5.98
CA HIS A 153 -13.59 -16.13 6.13
C HIS A 153 -14.82 -15.33 5.65
N PRO A 154 -15.02 -14.08 6.10
CA PRO A 154 -16.07 -13.20 5.60
C PRO A 154 -15.81 -12.81 4.13
N LYS A 155 -16.77 -12.13 3.51
CA LYS A 155 -16.48 -11.39 2.28
C LYS A 155 -15.41 -10.33 2.59
N CYS A 156 -14.37 -10.27 1.78
CA CYS A 156 -13.25 -9.33 1.95
C CYS A 156 -13.09 -8.48 0.69
N SER A 157 -13.03 -7.18 0.86
CA SER A 157 -12.71 -6.23 -0.20
C SER A 157 -11.38 -5.56 0.08
N PHE A 158 -10.56 -5.34 -0.95
CA PHE A 158 -9.27 -4.67 -0.85
C PHE A 158 -9.36 -3.40 -1.67
N LEU A 159 -9.31 -2.28 -1.01
CA LEU A 159 -9.24 -0.96 -1.62
C LEU A 159 -7.78 -0.53 -1.64
N ILE A 160 -7.20 -0.48 -2.83
CA ILE A 160 -5.78 -0.18 -3.03
C ILE A 160 -5.67 1.07 -3.89
N GLU A 161 -5.16 2.15 -3.31
CA GLU A 161 -4.97 3.41 -4.01
C GLU A 161 -3.51 3.65 -4.43
N THR A 162 -3.31 4.70 -5.23
CA THR A 162 -2.00 5.15 -5.71
C THR A 162 -1.78 6.66 -5.52
N CYS A 163 -2.34 7.23 -4.42
CA CYS A 163 -2.24 8.65 -4.07
C CYS A 163 -2.18 8.90 -2.55
N GLU A 164 -1.90 7.85 -1.74
CA GLU A 164 -1.90 7.96 -0.28
C GLU A 164 -0.84 8.95 0.19
N GLU A 165 0.37 8.83 -0.30
CA GLU A 165 1.53 9.62 0.07
C GLU A 165 1.41 11.11 -0.32
N SER A 166 0.43 11.43 -1.15
CA SER A 166 -0.01 12.79 -1.47
C SER A 166 -1.16 13.28 -0.58
N GLY A 167 -1.66 12.43 0.35
CA GLY A 167 -2.79 12.71 1.23
C GLY A 167 -4.13 12.27 0.65
N SER A 168 -4.16 11.25 -0.18
CA SER A 168 -5.36 10.58 -0.72
C SER A 168 -6.38 11.52 -1.37
N PHE A 169 -5.94 12.65 -1.95
CA PHE A 169 -6.85 13.64 -2.51
C PHE A 169 -7.66 13.12 -3.71
N ASP A 170 -7.19 12.03 -4.33
CA ASP A 170 -7.89 11.36 -5.43
C ASP A 170 -8.90 10.31 -4.96
N LEU A 171 -8.77 9.79 -3.74
CA LEU A 171 -9.59 8.69 -3.23
C LEU A 171 -11.08 9.03 -3.03
N PRO A 172 -11.49 10.22 -2.52
CA PRO A 172 -12.90 10.48 -2.20
C PRO A 172 -13.88 10.27 -3.35
N PRO A 173 -13.62 10.68 -4.60
CA PRO A 173 -14.51 10.38 -5.73
C PRO A 173 -14.66 8.89 -6.03
N TYR A 174 -13.62 8.09 -5.81
CA TYR A 174 -13.69 6.63 -5.96
C TYR A 174 -14.56 6.02 -4.87
N LEU A 175 -14.42 6.44 -3.62
CA LEU A 175 -15.27 5.96 -2.53
C LEU A 175 -16.75 6.22 -2.81
N GLU A 176 -17.09 7.39 -3.36
CA GLU A 176 -18.47 7.69 -3.72
C GLU A 176 -18.97 6.80 -4.88
N SER A 177 -18.13 6.56 -5.90
CA SER A 177 -18.49 5.73 -7.05
C SER A 177 -18.58 4.24 -6.72
N LEU A 178 -17.78 3.77 -5.77
CA LEU A 178 -17.67 2.36 -5.37
C LEU A 178 -18.53 2.03 -4.14
N LYS A 179 -19.31 2.96 -3.64
CA LYS A 179 -20.06 2.84 -2.40
C LYS A 179 -20.91 1.57 -2.34
N ASP A 180 -21.58 1.24 -3.43
CA ASP A 180 -22.46 0.05 -3.47
C ASP A 180 -21.65 -1.26 -3.51
N GLU A 181 -20.44 -1.24 -4.08
CA GLU A 181 -19.54 -2.40 -4.14
C GLU A 181 -18.81 -2.63 -2.81
N LEU A 182 -18.42 -1.53 -2.14
CA LEU A 182 -17.77 -1.57 -0.82
C LEU A 182 -18.75 -1.97 0.29
N GLY A 183 -20.05 -1.67 0.13
CA GLY A 183 -21.09 -2.05 1.09
C GLY A 183 -21.00 -1.33 2.43
N ASP A 184 -21.35 -2.05 3.50
CA ASP A 184 -21.33 -1.55 4.89
C ASP A 184 -20.46 -2.51 5.74
N PRO A 185 -19.14 -2.36 5.72
CA PRO A 185 -18.22 -3.31 6.33
C PRO A 185 -18.32 -3.29 7.86
N ASP A 186 -18.22 -4.47 8.48
CA ASP A 186 -18.11 -4.59 9.94
C ASP A 186 -16.76 -4.14 10.46
N MET A 187 -15.71 -4.17 9.62
CA MET A 187 -14.33 -3.83 9.97
C MET A 187 -13.57 -3.27 8.76
N ILE A 188 -12.74 -2.28 9.03
CA ILE A 188 -11.73 -1.80 8.09
C ILE A 188 -10.36 -2.06 8.71
N VAL A 189 -9.48 -2.73 7.97
CA VAL A 189 -8.12 -3.05 8.37
C VAL A 189 -7.16 -2.25 7.49
N VAL A 190 -6.36 -1.40 8.10
CA VAL A 190 -5.34 -0.59 7.44
C VAL A 190 -3.97 -1.21 7.75
N MET A 191 -3.22 -1.58 6.72
CA MET A 191 -1.93 -2.25 6.88
C MET A 191 -0.76 -1.27 6.98
N ASP A 192 -0.98 -0.02 6.62
CA ASP A 192 0.00 1.07 6.69
C ASP A 192 0.17 1.59 8.13
N SER A 193 0.73 0.73 8.97
CA SER A 193 0.98 1.07 10.38
C SER A 193 2.25 0.40 10.87
N GLY A 194 3.27 1.21 11.17
CA GLY A 194 4.49 0.74 11.78
C GLY A 194 4.34 0.38 13.27
N GLY A 195 5.20 -0.51 13.76
CA GLY A 195 5.32 -0.84 15.17
C GLY A 195 6.67 -0.39 15.75
N PRO A 196 6.79 -0.24 17.07
CA PRO A 196 8.06 0.07 17.74
C PRO A 196 9.14 -1.00 17.61
N ASP A 197 8.76 -2.25 17.34
CA ASP A 197 9.67 -3.37 17.15
C ASP A 197 9.06 -4.43 16.19
N TYR A 198 9.84 -5.43 15.81
CA TYR A 198 9.44 -6.53 14.93
C TYR A 198 9.11 -7.84 15.66
N ASP A 199 9.20 -7.84 16.99
CA ASP A 199 8.96 -9.05 17.80
C ASP A 199 7.50 -9.17 18.26
N HIS A 200 6.71 -8.09 18.09
CA HIS A 200 5.31 -8.01 18.51
C HIS A 200 4.39 -7.58 17.37
N ILE A 201 3.16 -8.09 17.38
CA ILE A 201 2.09 -7.56 16.56
C ILE A 201 1.53 -6.32 17.24
N TRP A 202 1.61 -5.17 16.55
CA TRP A 202 1.10 -3.91 17.04
C TRP A 202 -0.24 -3.60 16.39
N ILE A 203 -1.24 -3.26 17.20
CA ILE A 203 -2.57 -2.84 16.74
C ILE A 203 -2.79 -1.40 17.17
N THR A 204 -2.89 -0.50 16.19
CA THR A 204 -3.22 0.91 16.41
C THR A 204 -4.73 1.07 16.51
N GLU A 205 -5.25 1.37 17.69
CA GLU A 205 -6.69 1.50 17.94
C GLU A 205 -7.20 2.94 17.79
N SER A 206 -6.31 3.93 17.81
CA SER A 206 -6.67 5.35 17.68
C SER A 206 -5.51 6.17 17.15
N LEU A 207 -5.84 7.23 16.42
CA LEU A 207 -4.88 8.19 15.90
C LEU A 207 -5.12 9.56 16.49
N ARG A 208 -4.02 10.33 16.65
CA ARG A 208 -4.09 11.75 16.98
C ARG A 208 -4.68 12.54 15.83
N GLY A 209 -5.32 13.68 16.12
CA GLY A 209 -5.68 14.64 15.09
C GLY A 209 -4.44 15.31 14.47
N LEU A 210 -4.56 15.72 13.22
CA LEU A 210 -3.54 16.46 12.48
C LEU A 210 -4.14 17.78 11.98
N VAL A 211 -3.41 18.86 12.20
CA VAL A 211 -3.64 20.16 11.56
C VAL A 211 -2.30 20.60 10.99
N SER A 212 -2.25 20.83 9.69
CA SER A 212 -1.06 21.36 9.02
C SER A 212 -1.41 22.60 8.21
N GLY A 213 -0.42 23.43 7.95
CA GLY A 213 -0.60 24.64 7.16
C GLY A 213 0.75 25.26 6.82
N THR A 214 0.74 26.11 5.78
CA THR A 214 1.89 26.90 5.37
C THR A 214 1.66 28.35 5.71
N LEU A 215 2.55 28.95 6.50
CA LEU A 215 2.56 30.40 6.74
C LEU A 215 3.52 31.06 5.76
N SER A 216 3.02 31.85 4.84
CA SER A 216 3.81 32.63 3.90
C SER A 216 3.76 34.12 4.26
N ILE A 217 4.93 34.75 4.44
CA ILE A 217 5.05 36.17 4.71
C ILE A 217 5.85 36.79 3.58
N LYS A 218 5.24 37.70 2.84
CA LYS A 218 5.92 38.49 1.81
C LYS A 218 6.27 39.85 2.39
N VAL A 219 7.54 40.08 2.71
CA VAL A 219 8.02 41.34 3.32
C VAL A 219 8.47 42.39 2.30
N SER A 220 8.70 41.98 1.02
CA SER A 220 9.03 42.89 -0.08
C SER A 220 8.57 42.32 -1.41
N HIS A 221 8.32 43.17 -2.41
CA HIS A 221 8.06 42.78 -3.80
C HIS A 221 9.34 42.59 -4.62
N GLU A 222 10.45 43.16 -4.15
CA GLU A 222 11.79 43.11 -4.81
C GLU A 222 12.85 42.81 -3.77
N GLY A 223 14.02 42.36 -4.24
CA GLY A 223 15.17 42.18 -3.38
C GLY A 223 15.61 43.54 -2.82
N ILE A 224 15.77 43.63 -1.50
CA ILE A 224 16.22 44.85 -0.82
C ILE A 224 17.62 44.55 -0.22
N HIS A 225 18.56 45.50 -0.36
CA HIS A 225 19.84 45.37 0.27
C HIS A 225 19.69 45.29 1.80
N SER A 226 20.36 44.34 2.44
CA SER A 226 20.22 44.07 3.86
C SER A 226 20.49 45.29 4.77
N GLY A 227 21.30 46.23 4.34
CA GLY A 227 21.56 47.47 5.06
C GLY A 227 20.47 48.55 4.97
N THR A 228 19.44 48.36 4.11
CA THR A 228 18.33 49.29 3.91
C THR A 228 16.99 48.71 4.30
N SER A 229 16.89 47.42 4.52
CA SER A 229 15.69 46.71 5.00
C SER A 229 15.58 46.81 6.51
N GLY A 230 15.40 48.01 7.02
CA GLY A 230 15.33 48.27 8.46
C GLY A 230 14.58 47.18 9.23
N GLY A 231 15.22 46.59 10.22
CA GLY A 231 14.69 45.57 11.10
C GLY A 231 13.67 46.09 12.07
#